data_71de28d87d2d212e918674ef6c666fb6
#
_entry.id   71de28d87d2d212e918674ef6c666fb6
#
_cell.length_a   1.000
_cell.length_b   1.000
_cell.length_c   1.000
_cell.angle_alpha   90.00
_cell.angle_beta   90.00
_cell.angle_gamma   90.00
#
_symmetry.space_group_name_H-M   'P 1'
#
loop_
_entity.id
_entity.type
_entity.pdbx_description
1 polymer ?
#
loop_
_entity_poly.entity_id
_entity_poly.type
_entity_poly.pdbx_seq_one_letter_code
_entity_poly.pdbx_strand_id
1 'polypeptide(L)'
;MTRSQKHFGELKRIHLIGIGGSGMIGLAMVLQKKGFNISGSDLQMTEELSSLKALGAKVQLGHDPRYIKSSDVVVASSAIAKNNAELKYANKNNITIIPRAVMLASILHLSLIHISEPTRPY
;
A
#
# COMPACT_ATOMS: atom_id res chain seq x y z
N MET A 1 4.81 -22.43 2.60
CA MET A 1 3.91 -21.38 2.15
C MET A 1 4.69 -20.12 1.82
N THR A 2 4.35 -19.49 0.76
CA THR A 2 5.04 -18.29 0.33
C THR A 2 4.16 -17.06 0.60
N ARG A 3 4.82 -15.93 0.85
CA ARG A 3 4.10 -14.68 1.08
C ARG A 3 3.35 -14.23 -0.16
N SER A 4 3.88 -14.55 -1.34
CA SER A 4 3.26 -14.14 -2.58
C SER A 4 1.90 -14.80 -2.80
N GLN A 5 1.56 -15.79 -2.01
CA GLN A 5 0.29 -16.48 -2.14
C GLN A 5 -0.78 -15.95 -1.19
N LYS A 6 -0.51 -14.88 -0.47
CA LYS A 6 -1.51 -14.29 0.38
C LYS A 6 -2.67 -13.74 -0.45
N HIS A 7 -3.87 -14.02 -0.02
CA HIS A 7 -5.07 -13.45 -0.62
C HIS A 7 -5.28 -12.04 -0.10
N PHE A 8 -6.03 -11.26 -0.88
CA PHE A 8 -6.25 -9.87 -0.51
C PHE A 8 -6.86 -9.74 0.88
N GLY A 9 -7.77 -10.63 1.25
CA GLY A 9 -8.40 -10.58 2.56
C GLY A 9 -7.47 -10.92 3.71
N GLU A 10 -6.31 -11.49 3.44
CA GLU A 10 -5.34 -11.82 4.46
C GLU A 10 -4.31 -10.72 4.67
N LEU A 11 -4.30 -9.71 3.82
CA LEU A 11 -3.37 -8.60 3.95
C LEU A 11 -3.81 -7.70 5.09
N LYS A 12 -2.89 -7.33 5.96
CA LYS A 12 -3.19 -6.44 7.07
C LYS A 12 -2.30 -5.20 7.08
N ARG A 13 -1.06 -5.34 6.69
CA ARG A 13 -0.09 -4.26 6.72
C ARG A 13 0.43 -3.97 5.33
N ILE A 14 0.15 -2.79 4.86
CA ILE A 14 0.53 -2.35 3.53
C ILE A 14 1.43 -1.14 3.65
N HIS A 15 2.60 -1.23 3.04
CA HIS A 15 3.56 -0.13 3.01
C HIS A 15 3.60 0.47 1.61
N LEU A 16 3.47 1.80 1.54
CA LEU A 16 3.49 2.50 0.26
C LEU A 16 4.79 3.30 0.14
N ILE A 17 5.60 2.95 -0.84
CA ILE A 17 6.84 3.66 -1.12
C ILE A 17 6.49 4.89 -1.96
N GLY A 18 6.87 6.07 -1.47
CA GLY A 18 6.47 7.32 -2.12
C GLY A 18 5.02 7.66 -1.83
N ILE A 19 4.60 7.48 -0.59
CA ILE A 19 3.20 7.60 -0.20
C ILE A 19 2.61 8.97 -0.51
N GLY A 20 3.45 10.01 -0.59
CA GLY A 20 2.99 11.36 -0.93
C GLY A 20 2.88 11.62 -2.41
N GLY A 21 3.22 10.66 -3.25
CA GLY A 21 3.18 10.83 -4.68
C GLY A 21 1.76 10.96 -5.24
N SER A 22 1.69 11.44 -6.47
CA SER A 22 0.42 11.60 -7.16
C SER A 22 -0.31 10.27 -7.23
N GLY A 23 -1.53 10.26 -6.77
CA GLY A 23 -2.35 9.05 -6.76
C GLY A 23 -2.05 8.09 -5.62
N MET A 24 -0.95 8.25 -4.92
CA MET A 24 -0.61 7.36 -3.81
C MET A 24 -1.37 7.73 -2.54
N ILE A 25 -1.53 9.02 -2.29
CA ILE A 25 -2.26 9.47 -1.11
C ILE A 25 -3.70 8.99 -1.15
N GLY A 26 -4.35 9.14 -2.29
CA GLY A 26 -5.73 8.68 -2.45
C GLY A 26 -5.85 7.18 -2.23
N LEU A 27 -4.91 6.43 -2.78
CA LEU A 27 -4.89 4.99 -2.57
C LEU A 27 -4.72 4.65 -1.09
N ALA A 28 -3.79 5.33 -0.42
CA ALA A 28 -3.55 5.10 1.00
C ALA A 28 -4.81 5.38 1.83
N MET A 29 -5.53 6.44 1.51
CA MET A 29 -6.75 6.78 2.23
C MET A 29 -7.82 5.71 2.04
N VAL A 30 -7.98 5.22 0.83
CA VAL A 30 -8.97 4.17 0.55
C VAL A 30 -8.61 2.90 1.29
N LEU A 31 -7.35 2.51 1.25
CA LEU A 31 -6.91 1.30 1.95
C LEU A 31 -7.10 1.43 3.45
N GLN A 32 -6.80 2.60 4.01
CA GLN A 32 -6.98 2.81 5.43
C GLN A 32 -8.44 2.72 5.84
N LYS A 33 -9.33 3.27 5.02
CA LYS A 33 -10.76 3.17 5.29
C LYS A 33 -11.26 1.72 5.24
N LYS A 34 -10.60 0.90 4.45
CA LYS A 34 -10.97 -0.52 4.37
C LYS A 34 -10.43 -1.34 5.53
N GLY A 35 -9.68 -0.73 6.41
CA GLY A 35 -9.21 -1.41 7.62
C GLY A 35 -7.78 -1.90 7.59
N PHE A 36 -7.03 -1.59 6.53
CA PHE A 36 -5.63 -1.97 6.47
C PHE A 36 -4.77 -1.05 7.32
N ASN A 37 -3.72 -1.62 7.90
CA ASN A 37 -2.72 -0.83 8.59
C ASN A 37 -1.76 -0.27 7.55
N ILE A 38 -1.77 1.06 7.40
CA ILE A 38 -1.02 1.73 6.36
C ILE A 38 0.26 2.32 6.92
N SER A 39 1.34 2.09 6.23
CA SER A 39 2.59 2.80 6.47
C SER A 39 3.11 3.29 5.13
N GLY A 40 4.05 4.21 5.18
CA GLY A 40 4.62 4.70 3.94
C GLY A 40 5.85 5.53 4.19
N SER A 41 6.61 5.73 3.13
CA SER A 41 7.83 6.52 3.15
C SER A 41 7.80 7.55 2.03
N ASP A 42 8.38 8.70 2.29
CA ASP A 42 8.53 9.73 1.29
C ASP A 42 9.71 10.61 1.67
N LEU A 43 10.17 11.42 0.74
CA LEU A 43 11.27 12.32 1.00
C LEU A 43 10.82 13.62 1.63
N GLN A 44 9.54 13.96 1.52
CA GLN A 44 8.99 15.20 2.06
C GLN A 44 7.68 14.96 2.77
N MET A 45 7.45 15.72 3.83
CA MET A 45 6.18 15.70 4.53
C MET A 45 5.30 16.81 3.99
N THR A 46 4.10 16.47 3.57
CA THR A 46 3.12 17.44 3.07
C THR A 46 1.96 17.52 4.03
N GLU A 47 1.06 18.50 3.80
CA GLU A 47 -0.15 18.62 4.60
C GLU A 47 -1.01 17.37 4.48
N GLU A 48 -1.14 16.85 3.26
CA GLU A 48 -1.93 15.65 3.05
C GLU A 48 -1.35 14.47 3.80
N LEU A 49 -0.03 14.34 3.83
CA LEU A 49 0.60 13.26 4.58
C LEU A 49 0.42 13.45 6.08
N SER A 50 0.46 14.69 6.56
CA SER A 50 0.19 14.96 7.96
C SER A 50 -1.22 14.58 8.34
N SER A 51 -2.19 14.86 7.47
CA SER A 51 -3.57 14.49 7.70
C SER A 51 -3.74 12.98 7.72
N LEU A 52 -3.08 12.29 6.80
CA LEU A 52 -3.13 10.83 6.75
C LEU A 52 -2.53 10.24 8.02
N LYS A 53 -1.43 10.81 8.48
CA LYS A 53 -0.78 10.38 9.71
C LYS A 53 -1.70 10.56 10.92
N ALA A 54 -2.43 11.68 10.95
CA ALA A 54 -3.38 11.93 12.02
C ALA A 54 -4.51 10.91 12.04
N LEU A 55 -4.82 10.31 10.89
CA LEU A 55 -5.84 9.27 10.79
C LEU A 55 -5.30 7.88 11.15
N GLY A 56 -4.04 7.77 11.50
CA GLY A 56 -3.48 6.52 11.97
C GLY A 56 -2.40 5.90 11.10
N ALA A 57 -2.13 6.45 9.93
CA ALA A 57 -1.09 5.93 9.07
C ALA A 57 0.29 6.27 9.64
N LYS A 58 1.25 5.38 9.42
CA LYS A 58 2.62 5.61 9.85
C LYS A 58 3.41 6.12 8.66
N VAL A 59 3.74 7.40 8.68
CA VAL A 59 4.47 8.03 7.59
C VAL A 59 5.87 8.39 8.06
N GLN A 60 6.86 7.96 7.29
CA GLN A 60 8.26 8.18 7.63
C GLN A 60 8.94 8.99 6.55
N LEU A 61 9.85 9.86 6.96
CA LEU A 61 10.70 10.59 6.02
C LEU A 61 11.92 9.74 5.69
N GLY A 62 12.24 9.70 4.40
CA GLY A 62 13.34 8.88 3.92
C GLY A 62 12.93 7.44 3.68
N HIS A 63 13.69 6.76 2.84
CA HIS A 63 13.41 5.37 2.51
C HIS A 63 14.40 4.48 3.26
N ASP A 64 13.87 3.58 4.07
CA ASP A 64 14.70 2.73 4.93
C ASP A 64 14.07 1.34 4.98
N PRO A 65 14.84 0.28 4.71
CA PRO A 65 14.32 -1.09 4.74
C PRO A 65 13.64 -1.47 6.05
N ARG A 66 14.01 -0.83 7.14
CA ARG A 66 13.40 -1.14 8.44
C ARG A 66 11.90 -0.86 8.46
N TYR A 67 11.44 0.05 7.59
CA TYR A 67 10.02 0.41 7.57
C TYR A 67 9.14 -0.69 7.02
N ILE A 68 9.69 -1.61 6.24
CA ILE A 68 8.87 -2.60 5.54
C ILE A 68 9.02 -4.02 6.09
N LYS A 69 9.81 -4.21 7.14
CA LYS A 69 10.07 -5.55 7.65
C LYS A 69 8.81 -6.31 8.05
N SER A 70 7.83 -5.61 8.58
CA SER A 70 6.60 -6.24 9.04
C SER A 70 5.45 -6.10 8.05
N SER A 71 5.72 -5.60 6.86
CA SER A 71 4.68 -5.40 5.86
C SER A 71 4.30 -6.71 5.19
N ASP A 72 3.01 -6.87 4.94
CA ASP A 72 2.53 -8.02 4.17
C ASP A 72 2.74 -7.77 2.68
N VAL A 73 2.61 -6.53 2.25
CA VAL A 73 2.79 -6.16 0.86
C VAL A 73 3.34 -4.74 0.79
N VAL A 74 4.08 -4.47 -0.27
CA VAL A 74 4.64 -3.16 -0.56
C VAL A 74 4.03 -2.67 -1.87
N VAL A 75 3.54 -1.44 -1.86
CA VAL A 75 2.98 -0.82 -3.06
C VAL A 75 3.95 0.27 -3.53
N ALA A 76 4.25 0.26 -4.81
CA ALA A 76 5.15 1.26 -5.38
C ALA A 76 4.62 1.73 -6.73
N SER A 77 4.83 3.01 -7.03
CA SER A 77 4.49 3.53 -8.35
C SER A 77 5.66 3.32 -9.30
N SER A 78 5.39 3.48 -10.59
CA SER A 78 6.44 3.36 -11.60
C SER A 78 7.48 4.48 -11.48
N ALA A 79 7.18 5.52 -10.73
CA ALA A 79 8.12 6.63 -10.53
C ALA A 79 9.22 6.29 -9.55
N ILE A 80 9.07 5.21 -8.77
CA ILE A 80 10.07 4.84 -7.79
C ILE A 80 11.25 4.17 -8.51
N ALA A 81 12.45 4.62 -8.21
CA ALA A 81 13.65 4.08 -8.84
C ALA A 81 13.86 2.62 -8.42
N LYS A 82 14.35 1.82 -9.35
CA LYS A 82 14.57 0.40 -9.10
C LYS A 82 15.61 0.15 -8.01
N ASN A 83 16.51 1.11 -7.79
CA ASN A 83 17.53 0.98 -6.76
C ASN A 83 17.08 1.54 -5.41
N ASN A 84 15.80 1.87 -5.27
CA ASN A 84 15.27 2.30 -3.99
C ASN A 84 15.55 1.23 -2.93
N ALA A 85 16.02 1.66 -1.77
CA ALA A 85 16.43 0.74 -0.72
C ALA A 85 15.30 -0.16 -0.24
N GLU A 86 14.09 0.38 -0.18
CA GLU A 86 12.95 -0.41 0.26
C GLU A 86 12.53 -1.44 -0.78
N LEU A 87 12.57 -1.06 -2.06
CA LEU A 87 12.27 -2.02 -3.13
C LEU A 87 13.29 -3.14 -3.16
N LYS A 88 14.57 -2.80 -3.02
CA LYS A 88 15.62 -3.81 -3.02
C LYS A 88 15.45 -4.79 -1.86
N TYR A 89 15.13 -4.27 -0.69
CA TYR A 89 14.91 -5.12 0.47
C TYR A 89 13.71 -6.04 0.25
N ALA A 90 12.63 -5.50 -0.28
CA ALA A 90 11.43 -6.29 -0.52
C ALA A 90 11.72 -7.42 -1.51
N ASN A 91 12.43 -7.12 -2.60
CA ASN A 91 12.80 -8.15 -3.57
C ASN A 91 13.68 -9.22 -2.94
N LYS A 92 14.66 -8.81 -2.16
CA LYS A 92 15.61 -9.74 -1.55
C LYS A 92 14.94 -10.64 -0.52
N ASN A 93 13.93 -10.16 0.16
CA ASN A 93 13.31 -10.88 1.26
C ASN A 93 11.92 -11.43 0.90
N ASN A 94 11.63 -11.50 -0.38
CA ASN A 94 10.39 -12.10 -0.89
C ASN A 94 9.13 -11.46 -0.34
N ILE A 95 9.18 -10.15 -0.08
CA ILE A 95 7.99 -9.40 0.28
C ILE A 95 7.30 -9.02 -1.03
N THR A 96 6.02 -9.30 -1.13
CA THR A 96 5.26 -9.05 -2.35
C THR A 96 5.23 -7.56 -2.66
N ILE A 97 5.59 -7.21 -3.90
CA ILE A 97 5.53 -5.84 -4.40
C ILE A 97 4.40 -5.77 -5.41
N ILE A 98 3.47 -4.85 -5.17
CA ILE A 98 2.34 -4.64 -6.06
C ILE A 98 2.43 -3.23 -6.64
N PRO A 99 2.46 -3.09 -7.96
CA PRO A 99 2.42 -1.76 -8.56
C PRO A 99 1.13 -1.02 -8.17
N ARG A 100 1.23 0.30 -8.04
CA ARG A 100 0.09 1.11 -7.65
C ARG A 100 -1.14 0.84 -8.53
N ALA A 101 -0.94 0.77 -9.84
CA ALA A 101 -2.05 0.57 -10.76
C ALA A 101 -2.74 -0.78 -10.53
N VAL A 102 -1.96 -1.80 -10.20
CA VAL A 102 -2.51 -3.13 -9.94
C VAL A 102 -3.30 -3.12 -8.63
N MET A 103 -2.77 -2.47 -7.60
CA MET A 103 -3.48 -2.38 -6.33
C MET A 103 -4.79 -1.62 -6.49
N LEU A 104 -4.76 -0.52 -7.23
CA LEU A 104 -5.96 0.28 -7.48
C LEU A 104 -7.01 -0.55 -8.22
N ALA A 105 -6.60 -1.29 -9.23
CA ALA A 105 -7.52 -2.14 -9.98
C ALA A 105 -8.13 -3.21 -9.07
N SER A 106 -7.33 -3.77 -8.16
CA SER A 106 -7.84 -4.77 -7.23
C SER A 106 -8.90 -4.19 -6.30
N ILE A 107 -8.69 -2.97 -5.83
CA ILE A 107 -9.66 -2.31 -4.97
C ILE A 107 -10.96 -2.04 -5.73
N LEU A 108 -10.84 -1.54 -6.95
CA LEU A 108 -12.02 -1.28 -7.77
C LEU A 108 -12.78 -2.56 -8.07
N HIS A 109 -12.08 -3.63 -8.33
CA HIS A 109 -12.71 -4.92 -8.57
C HIS A 109 -13.50 -5.38 -7.35
N LEU A 110 -12.91 -5.27 -6.18
CA LEU A 110 -13.59 -5.63 -4.94
C LEU A 110 -14.82 -4.76 -4.70
N SER A 111 -14.71 -3.48 -5.01
CA SER A 111 -15.83 -2.57 -4.84
C SER A 111 -16.99 -2.95 -5.77
N LEU A 112 -16.68 -3.32 -7.00
CA LEU A 112 -17.70 -3.74 -7.95
C LEU A 112 -18.39 -5.02 -7.50
N ILE A 113 -17.60 -5.96 -6.99
CA ILE A 113 -18.17 -7.19 -6.48
C ILE A 113 -19.09 -6.89 -5.29
N HIS A 114 -18.65 -6.00 -4.41
CA HIS A 114 -19.43 -5.61 -3.25
C HIS A 114 -20.74 -4.94 -3.65
N ILE A 115 -20.69 -4.11 -4.67
CA ILE A 115 -21.86 -3.42 -5.15
C ILE A 115 -22.86 -4.39 -5.73
N SER A 116 -22.40 -5.38 -6.46
CA SER A 116 -23.31 -6.31 -7.11
C SER A 116 -23.86 -7.36 -6.16
N GLU A 117 -23.13 -7.69 -5.09
CA GLU A 117 -23.55 -8.71 -4.18
C GLU A 117 -24.90 -8.45 -3.53
N PRO A 118 -25.12 -7.27 -2.97
CA PRO A 118 -26.40 -7.03 -2.31
C PRO A 118 -27.57 -7.04 -3.26
N THR A 119 -27.35 -6.68 -4.49
CA THR A 119 -28.43 -6.59 -5.45
C THR A 119 -28.77 -7.91 -6.09
N ARG A 120 -27.83 -8.82 -6.06
CA ARG A 120 -28.20 -10.14 -6.52
C ARG A 120 -28.70 -10.89 -5.32
N PRO A 121 -29.83 -11.31 -5.38
CA PRO A 121 -30.32 -12.17 -4.32
C PRO A 121 -29.71 -13.54 -4.51
N TYR A 122 -28.55 -13.51 -4.77
CA TYR A 122 -27.87 -14.75 -5.03
C TYR A 122 -27.34 -15.39 -3.82
#